data_9f4f93b5d13de5e2e8967f3011912ea0
#
_entry.id   9f4f93b5d13de5e2e8967f3011912ea0
#
_cell.length_a   1.000
_cell.length_b   1.000
_cell.length_c   1.000
_cell.angle_alpha   90.00
_cell.angle_beta   90.00
_cell.angle_gamma   90.00
#
_symmetry.space_group_name_H-M   'P 1'
#
loop_
_entity.id
_entity.type
_entity.pdbx_description
1 polymer ?
#
loop_
_entity_poly.entity_id
_entity_poly.type
_entity_poly.pdbx_seq_one_letter_code
_entity_poly.pdbx_strand_id
1 'polypeptide(L)'
;YKDLIFSMKIIIAGAGEVGTHLAKLLSKEEQDIILIDADIEKLQWIDSNYNLMTVAGSPTSFKVLKKAGVNKADLFIAVMPFESRNITACTLATKLGAKKTVARIDNYEYLLPENKAFFRELGVDELIYPEMLAAEEIVTALKRTWVRNWFELCNGELILIGAKLREKAQILNHKLCDLTRQNNYYHIAAIKRNEETIIPRGNDELQL
;
A
#
# COMPACT_ATOMS: atom_id res chain seq x y z
N TYR A 1 -21.19 10.43 6.74
CA TYR A 1 -19.79 9.93 6.61
C TYR A 1 -19.28 9.95 5.15
N LYS A 2 -20.10 10.38 4.17
CA LYS A 2 -19.69 10.43 2.74
C LYS A 2 -18.99 11.72 2.31
N ASP A 3 -18.96 12.76 3.13
CA ASP A 3 -18.57 14.12 2.71
C ASP A 3 -17.11 14.50 3.04
N LEU A 4 -16.23 13.54 3.32
CA LEU A 4 -14.81 13.77 3.63
C LEU A 4 -13.84 13.00 2.72
N ILE A 5 -14.29 12.57 1.53
CA ILE A 5 -13.39 11.98 0.55
C ILE A 5 -12.71 13.13 -0.21
N PHE A 6 -11.56 13.56 0.25
CA PHE A 6 -10.68 14.44 -0.51
C PHE A 6 -10.14 13.65 -1.70
N SER A 7 -10.60 13.98 -2.90
CA SER A 7 -10.02 13.44 -4.13
C SER A 7 -8.58 13.97 -4.25
N MET A 8 -7.60 13.06 -4.21
CA MET A 8 -6.19 13.38 -4.40
C MET A 8 -5.84 13.30 -5.88
N LYS A 9 -5.00 14.22 -6.34
CA LYS A 9 -4.39 14.13 -7.66
C LYS A 9 -3.13 13.29 -7.58
N ILE A 10 -3.16 12.12 -8.21
CA ILE A 10 -2.09 11.13 -8.20
C ILE A 10 -1.52 10.99 -9.61
N ILE A 11 -0.21 11.18 -9.75
CA ILE A 11 0.49 10.98 -11.02
C ILE A 11 1.37 9.74 -10.88
N ILE A 12 1.20 8.79 -11.79
CA ILE A 12 1.98 7.55 -11.83
C ILE A 12 2.87 7.59 -13.08
N ALA A 13 4.17 7.45 -12.89
CA ALA A 13 5.20 7.41 -13.94
C ALA A 13 5.65 5.97 -14.18
N GLY A 14 5.27 5.44 -15.35
CA GLY A 14 5.51 4.07 -15.78
C GLY A 14 4.22 3.24 -15.89
N ALA A 15 3.86 2.84 -17.10
CA ALA A 15 2.72 1.96 -17.42
C ALA A 15 3.15 0.48 -17.55
N GLY A 16 4.12 0.04 -16.76
CA GLY A 16 4.46 -1.38 -16.59
C GLY A 16 3.42 -2.09 -15.70
N GLU A 17 3.69 -3.33 -15.33
CA GLU A 17 2.78 -4.15 -14.52
C GLU A 17 2.41 -3.45 -13.20
N VAL A 18 3.41 -2.94 -12.46
CA VAL A 18 3.19 -2.27 -11.18
C VAL A 18 2.35 -1.00 -11.36
N GLY A 19 2.72 -0.13 -12.32
CA GLY A 19 2.02 1.13 -12.53
C GLY A 19 0.58 0.95 -13.02
N THR A 20 0.36 -0.02 -13.91
CA THR A 20 -0.99 -0.35 -14.39
C THR A 20 -1.85 -0.95 -13.29
N HIS A 21 -1.30 -1.86 -12.46
CA HIS A 21 -2.03 -2.41 -11.32
C HIS A 21 -2.39 -1.34 -10.29
N LEU A 22 -1.44 -0.47 -9.97
CA LEU A 22 -1.64 0.63 -9.04
C LEU A 22 -2.72 1.60 -9.55
N ALA A 23 -2.65 2.01 -10.83
CA ALA A 23 -3.66 2.84 -11.46
C ALA A 23 -5.05 2.20 -11.40
N LYS A 24 -5.15 0.89 -11.67
CA LYS A 24 -6.39 0.13 -11.57
C LYS A 24 -6.97 0.06 -10.15
N LEU A 25 -6.13 -0.11 -9.15
CA LEU A 25 -6.58 -0.15 -7.75
C LEU A 25 -7.08 1.23 -7.32
N LEU A 26 -6.29 2.27 -7.57
CA LEU A 26 -6.62 3.64 -7.19
C LEU A 26 -7.81 4.23 -7.96
N SER A 27 -8.06 3.78 -9.21
CA SER A 27 -9.22 4.24 -9.99
C SER A 27 -10.57 3.84 -9.37
N LYS A 28 -10.56 2.85 -8.45
CA LYS A 28 -11.76 2.44 -7.71
C LYS A 28 -12.04 3.30 -6.48
N GLU A 29 -11.06 4.11 -6.06
CA GLU A 29 -11.09 4.92 -4.85
C GLU A 29 -11.46 6.38 -5.11
N GLU A 30 -12.08 6.67 -6.26
CA GLU A 30 -12.53 8.04 -6.68
C GLU A 30 -11.40 9.09 -6.67
N GLN A 31 -10.15 8.69 -6.99
CA GLN A 31 -8.99 9.57 -7.08
C GLN A 31 -8.79 10.10 -8.52
N ASP A 32 -8.21 11.32 -8.65
CA ASP A 32 -7.82 11.89 -9.96
C ASP A 32 -6.45 11.31 -10.36
N ILE A 33 -6.46 10.32 -11.28
CA ILE A 33 -5.27 9.57 -11.65
C ILE A 33 -4.80 9.94 -13.04
N ILE A 34 -3.50 10.22 -13.15
CA ILE A 34 -2.80 10.45 -14.42
C ILE A 34 -1.65 9.46 -14.53
N LEU A 35 -1.64 8.70 -15.62
CA LEU A 35 -0.58 7.75 -15.91
C LEU A 35 0.31 8.29 -17.04
N ILE A 36 1.63 8.31 -16.81
CA ILE A 36 2.62 8.78 -17.79
C ILE A 36 3.48 7.60 -18.24
N ASP A 37 3.60 7.39 -19.55
CA ASP A 37 4.56 6.44 -20.14
C ASP A 37 5.00 6.92 -21.52
N ALA A 38 6.17 6.46 -21.96
CA ALA A 38 6.67 6.71 -23.30
C ALA A 38 6.01 5.78 -24.35
N ASP A 39 5.48 4.65 -23.94
CA ASP A 39 4.84 3.64 -24.78
C ASP A 39 3.37 4.00 -25.02
N ILE A 40 3.10 4.49 -26.21
CA ILE A 40 1.76 4.97 -26.61
C ILE A 40 0.77 3.81 -26.70
N GLU A 41 1.20 2.62 -27.13
CA GLU A 41 0.31 1.45 -27.30
C GLU A 41 -0.23 0.98 -25.94
N LYS A 42 0.65 0.92 -24.94
CA LYS A 42 0.23 0.63 -23.55
C LYS A 42 -0.78 1.63 -23.01
N LEU A 43 -0.52 2.93 -23.26
CA LEU A 43 -1.41 3.96 -22.79
C LEU A 43 -2.78 3.91 -23.48
N GLN A 44 -2.85 3.64 -24.77
CA GLN A 44 -4.10 3.48 -25.50
C GLN A 44 -4.94 2.31 -24.97
N TRP A 45 -4.27 1.18 -24.65
CA TRP A 45 -4.98 0.05 -24.06
C TRP A 45 -5.56 0.40 -22.67
N ILE A 46 -4.79 1.12 -21.85
CA ILE A 46 -5.22 1.53 -20.50
C ILE A 46 -6.37 2.53 -20.57
N ASP A 47 -6.27 3.53 -21.46
CA ASP A 47 -7.29 4.56 -21.67
C ASP A 47 -8.63 3.94 -22.11
N SER A 48 -8.57 2.87 -22.91
CA SER A 48 -9.76 2.15 -23.39
C SER A 48 -10.41 1.27 -22.31
N ASN A 49 -9.69 0.88 -21.28
CA ASN A 49 -10.17 -0.08 -20.28
C ASN A 49 -10.40 0.52 -18.88
N TYR A 50 -9.83 1.68 -18.59
CA TYR A 50 -9.90 2.31 -17.28
C TYR A 50 -10.26 3.81 -17.41
N ASN A 51 -11.09 4.28 -16.50
CA ASN A 51 -11.45 5.70 -16.42
C ASN A 51 -10.34 6.49 -15.71
N LEU A 52 -9.24 6.75 -16.42
CA LEU A 52 -8.10 7.55 -15.93
C LEU A 52 -7.48 8.32 -17.10
N MET A 53 -6.75 9.38 -16.80
CA MET A 53 -6.06 10.16 -17.82
C MET A 53 -4.69 9.58 -18.13
N THR A 54 -4.31 9.60 -19.41
CA THR A 54 -2.98 9.18 -19.85
C THR A 54 -2.21 10.32 -20.49
N VAL A 55 -0.90 10.35 -20.31
CA VAL A 55 0.01 11.33 -20.93
C VAL A 55 1.19 10.60 -21.56
N ALA A 56 1.26 10.60 -22.88
CA ALA A 56 2.35 9.99 -23.62
C ALA A 56 3.62 10.86 -23.56
N GLY A 57 4.74 10.24 -23.22
CA GLY A 57 6.07 10.83 -23.19
C GLY A 57 6.93 10.36 -22.03
N SER A 58 8.19 10.81 -22.01
CA SER A 58 9.12 10.45 -20.94
C SER A 58 8.74 11.12 -19.62
N PRO A 59 8.61 10.36 -18.51
CA PRO A 59 8.36 10.92 -17.17
C PRO A 59 9.51 11.78 -16.62
N THR A 60 10.67 11.81 -17.29
CA THR A 60 11.79 12.70 -16.96
C THR A 60 11.82 13.97 -17.81
N SER A 61 10.78 14.21 -18.62
CA SER A 61 10.66 15.42 -19.44
C SER A 61 9.87 16.51 -18.72
N PHE A 62 10.45 17.69 -18.57
CA PHE A 62 9.76 18.87 -18.03
C PHE A 62 8.45 19.18 -18.75
N LYS A 63 8.43 19.05 -20.09
CA LYS A 63 7.23 19.31 -20.91
C LYS A 63 6.12 18.30 -20.57
N VAL A 64 6.46 17.03 -20.42
CA VAL A 64 5.51 15.96 -20.10
C VAL A 64 4.98 16.10 -18.69
N LEU A 65 5.85 16.33 -17.71
CA LEU A 65 5.46 16.56 -16.32
C LEU A 65 4.52 17.78 -16.16
N LYS A 66 4.83 18.89 -16.85
CA LYS A 66 3.96 20.06 -16.86
C LYS A 66 2.61 19.77 -17.53
N LYS A 67 2.60 19.02 -18.65
CA LYS A 67 1.36 18.59 -19.32
C LYS A 67 0.48 17.72 -18.41
N ALA A 68 1.08 16.86 -17.60
CA ALA A 68 0.39 16.07 -16.60
C ALA A 68 -0.08 16.88 -15.38
N GLY A 69 0.31 18.15 -15.28
CA GLY A 69 -0.07 19.02 -14.17
C GLY A 69 0.58 18.65 -12.85
N VAL A 70 1.86 18.27 -12.88
CA VAL A 70 2.64 17.85 -11.71
C VAL A 70 2.65 18.87 -10.58
N ASN A 71 2.57 20.15 -10.89
CA ASN A 71 2.51 21.25 -9.91
C ASN A 71 1.26 21.24 -9.02
N LYS A 72 0.28 20.42 -9.33
CA LYS A 72 -0.95 20.21 -8.54
C LYS A 72 -1.07 18.80 -8.01
N ALA A 73 -0.03 17.96 -8.20
CA ALA A 73 -0.04 16.59 -7.74
C ALA A 73 0.11 16.53 -6.21
N ASP A 74 -0.80 15.83 -5.56
CA ASP A 74 -0.69 15.50 -4.15
C ASP A 74 0.33 14.37 -3.95
N LEU A 75 0.40 13.44 -4.93
CA LEU A 75 1.32 12.32 -4.91
C LEU A 75 1.86 12.04 -6.33
N PHE A 76 3.17 11.90 -6.45
CA PHE A 76 3.85 11.47 -7.65
C PHE A 76 4.57 10.15 -7.39
N ILE A 77 4.26 9.11 -8.16
CA ILE A 77 4.78 7.75 -7.97
C ILE A 77 5.55 7.33 -9.20
N ALA A 78 6.84 7.04 -9.08
CA ALA A 78 7.67 6.56 -10.18
C ALA A 78 7.97 5.06 -10.03
N VAL A 79 7.50 4.25 -10.98
CA VAL A 79 7.59 2.79 -10.98
C VAL A 79 8.09 2.23 -12.32
N MET A 80 8.96 2.97 -12.97
CA MET A 80 9.65 2.53 -14.19
C MET A 80 10.67 1.41 -13.88
N PRO A 81 11.14 0.66 -14.89
CA PRO A 81 12.10 -0.43 -14.69
C PRO A 81 13.43 0.00 -14.07
N PHE A 82 13.90 1.21 -14.35
CA PHE A 82 15.21 1.70 -13.92
C PHE A 82 15.08 2.68 -12.75
N GLU A 83 15.65 2.34 -11.58
CA GLU A 83 15.62 3.17 -10.36
C GLU A 83 16.17 4.59 -10.57
N SER A 84 17.25 4.74 -11.36
CA SER A 84 17.82 6.06 -11.67
C SER A 84 16.80 6.98 -12.37
N ARG A 85 15.94 6.44 -13.23
CA ARG A 85 14.86 7.20 -13.86
C ARG A 85 13.76 7.56 -12.87
N ASN A 86 13.45 6.64 -11.94
CA ASN A 86 12.45 6.89 -10.89
C ASN A 86 12.91 8.02 -9.97
N ILE A 87 14.15 7.97 -9.51
CA ILE A 87 14.76 9.03 -8.68
C ILE A 87 14.75 10.36 -9.43
N THR A 88 15.21 10.37 -10.68
CA THR A 88 15.22 11.58 -11.51
C THR A 88 13.81 12.16 -11.68
N ALA A 89 12.82 11.32 -12.01
CA ALA A 89 11.44 11.76 -12.20
C ALA A 89 10.84 12.36 -10.92
N CYS A 90 11.07 11.73 -9.76
CA CYS A 90 10.64 12.24 -8.46
C CYS A 90 11.32 13.58 -8.11
N THR A 91 12.64 13.69 -8.30
CA THR A 91 13.37 14.94 -8.07
C THR A 91 12.81 16.08 -8.93
N LEU A 92 12.55 15.82 -10.20
CA LEU A 92 11.95 16.81 -11.10
C LEU A 92 10.51 17.16 -10.67
N ALA A 93 9.71 16.15 -10.29
CA ALA A 93 8.34 16.35 -9.85
C ALA A 93 8.27 17.24 -8.60
N THR A 94 9.10 16.99 -7.60
CA THR A 94 9.21 17.81 -6.38
C THR A 94 9.58 19.26 -6.71
N LYS A 95 10.60 19.46 -7.56
CA LYS A 95 11.03 20.82 -7.98
C LYS A 95 9.97 21.53 -8.82
N LEU A 96 9.07 20.81 -9.47
CA LEU A 96 7.94 21.35 -10.21
C LEU A 96 6.68 21.55 -9.35
N GLY A 97 6.67 21.11 -8.08
CA GLY A 97 5.62 21.41 -7.12
C GLY A 97 4.74 20.22 -6.68
N ALA A 98 5.13 18.98 -6.98
CA ALA A 98 4.48 17.81 -6.38
C ALA A 98 4.65 17.84 -4.86
N LYS A 99 3.59 17.50 -4.10
CA LYS A 99 3.59 17.59 -2.63
C LYS A 99 4.33 16.42 -2.00
N LYS A 100 4.17 15.21 -2.55
CA LYS A 100 4.85 13.99 -2.11
C LYS A 100 5.32 13.18 -3.31
N THR A 101 6.44 12.48 -3.13
CA THR A 101 7.02 11.63 -4.17
C THR A 101 7.38 10.27 -3.62
N VAL A 102 7.20 9.24 -4.46
CA VAL A 102 7.54 7.85 -4.16
C VAL A 102 8.31 7.28 -5.33
N ALA A 103 9.49 6.74 -5.10
CA ALA A 103 10.30 6.11 -6.14
C ALA A 103 10.48 4.60 -5.87
N ARG A 104 10.18 3.77 -6.88
CA ARG A 104 10.63 2.38 -6.91
C ARG A 104 12.14 2.33 -7.09
N ILE A 105 12.79 1.53 -6.27
CA ILE A 105 14.21 1.22 -6.33
C ILE A 105 14.42 -0.31 -6.36
N ASP A 106 15.61 -0.73 -6.72
CA ASP A 106 16.07 -2.12 -6.69
C ASP A 106 17.41 -2.29 -5.95
N ASN A 107 17.99 -1.20 -5.42
CA ASN A 107 19.16 -1.21 -4.58
C ASN A 107 18.80 -1.03 -3.10
N TYR A 108 19.02 -2.08 -2.30
CA TYR A 108 18.77 -2.07 -0.86
C TYR A 108 19.56 -1.01 -0.09
N GLU A 109 20.76 -0.68 -0.56
CA GLU A 109 21.63 0.32 0.09
C GLU A 109 20.92 1.67 0.28
N TYR A 110 20.01 2.03 -0.63
CA TYR A 110 19.25 3.28 -0.57
C TYR A 110 18.23 3.33 0.58
N LEU A 111 17.86 2.16 1.12
CA LEU A 111 16.94 2.07 2.27
C LEU A 111 17.62 2.22 3.63
N LEU A 112 18.96 2.23 3.68
CA LEU A 112 19.68 2.45 4.92
C LEU A 112 19.35 3.84 5.48
N PRO A 113 19.22 4.00 6.82
CA PRO A 113 18.79 5.26 7.44
C PRO A 113 19.62 6.49 7.00
N GLU A 114 20.93 6.33 6.90
CA GLU A 114 21.85 7.36 6.46
C GLU A 114 21.63 7.79 5.00
N ASN A 115 21.25 6.86 4.13
CA ASN A 115 21.04 7.13 2.72
C ASN A 115 19.64 7.69 2.44
N LYS A 116 18.62 7.29 3.21
CA LYS A 116 17.26 7.84 3.09
C LYS A 116 17.22 9.35 3.25
N ALA A 117 18.01 9.91 4.16
CA ALA A 117 18.08 11.34 4.37
C ALA A 117 18.56 12.08 3.10
N PHE A 118 19.59 11.55 2.43
CA PHE A 118 20.10 12.07 1.17
C PHE A 118 19.03 12.12 0.07
N PHE A 119 18.24 11.05 -0.09
CA PHE A 119 17.18 11.02 -1.10
C PHE A 119 16.04 11.99 -0.79
N ARG A 120 15.70 12.20 0.48
CA ARG A 120 14.73 13.22 0.88
C ARG A 120 15.20 14.63 0.54
N GLU A 121 16.45 14.94 0.73
CA GLU A 121 17.05 16.23 0.32
C GLU A 121 17.00 16.41 -1.20
N LEU A 122 17.16 15.34 -1.98
CA LEU A 122 16.97 15.35 -3.43
C LEU A 122 15.50 15.55 -3.86
N GLY A 123 14.57 15.44 -2.93
CA GLY A 123 13.13 15.55 -3.21
C GLY A 123 12.46 14.23 -3.55
N VAL A 124 13.00 13.12 -3.04
CA VAL A 124 12.35 11.80 -3.04
C VAL A 124 11.93 11.48 -1.62
N ASP A 125 10.64 11.61 -1.31
CA ASP A 125 10.14 11.48 0.05
C ASP A 125 10.18 10.03 0.54
N GLU A 126 9.77 9.09 -0.32
CA GLU A 126 9.75 7.66 0.01
C GLU A 126 10.38 6.80 -1.08
N LEU A 127 11.11 5.80 -0.63
CA LEU A 127 11.73 4.78 -1.48
C LEU A 127 11.04 3.43 -1.21
N ILE A 128 10.62 2.75 -2.28
CA ILE A 128 9.97 1.44 -2.20
C ILE A 128 10.77 0.43 -3.00
N TYR A 129 11.08 -0.71 -2.36
CA TYR A 129 11.71 -1.86 -2.98
C TYR A 129 10.69 -3.03 -2.99
N PRO A 130 9.90 -3.18 -4.09
CA PRO A 130 8.79 -4.13 -4.14
C PRO A 130 9.21 -5.59 -3.94
N GLU A 131 10.35 -5.97 -4.47
CA GLU A 131 10.87 -7.33 -4.39
C GLU A 131 11.18 -7.72 -2.93
N MET A 132 11.71 -6.79 -2.15
CA MET A 132 11.95 -7.00 -0.72
C MET A 132 10.64 -7.08 0.07
N LEU A 133 9.69 -6.19 -0.20
CA LEU A 133 8.37 -6.23 0.44
C LEU A 133 7.65 -7.55 0.16
N ALA A 134 7.72 -8.04 -1.09
CA ALA A 134 7.15 -9.33 -1.45
C ALA A 134 7.84 -10.49 -0.72
N ALA A 135 9.16 -10.47 -0.61
CA ALA A 135 9.91 -11.49 0.13
C ALA A 135 9.58 -11.48 1.63
N GLU A 136 9.47 -10.32 2.25
CA GLU A 136 9.07 -10.16 3.65
C GLU A 136 7.65 -10.67 3.90
N GLU A 137 6.71 -10.40 2.99
CA GLU A 137 5.34 -10.89 3.06
C GLU A 137 5.29 -12.42 2.97
N ILE A 138 6.04 -13.03 2.05
CA ILE A 138 6.16 -14.50 1.93
C ILE A 138 6.72 -15.10 3.22
N VAL A 139 7.81 -14.55 3.76
CA VAL A 139 8.41 -15.04 5.02
C VAL A 139 7.41 -14.91 6.17
N THR A 140 6.69 -13.81 6.22
CA THR A 140 5.65 -13.57 7.22
C THR A 140 4.51 -14.59 7.10
N ALA A 141 4.04 -14.85 5.88
CA ALA A 141 3.00 -15.86 5.62
C ALA A 141 3.45 -17.27 6.03
N LEU A 142 4.69 -17.64 5.75
CA LEU A 142 5.26 -18.94 6.16
C LEU A 142 5.35 -19.09 7.69
N LYS A 143 5.75 -18.06 8.39
CA LYS A 143 5.82 -18.07 9.87
C LYS A 143 4.45 -18.16 10.53
N ARG A 144 3.38 -17.78 9.83
CA ARG A 144 2.03 -17.58 10.36
C ARG A 144 0.99 -18.50 9.72
N THR A 145 1.37 -19.76 9.44
CA THR A 145 0.51 -20.74 8.73
C THR A 145 -0.86 -21.01 9.39
N TRP A 146 -1.01 -20.71 10.69
CA TRP A 146 -2.25 -20.86 11.45
C TRP A 146 -3.09 -19.57 11.55
N VAL A 147 -2.54 -18.43 11.13
CA VAL A 147 -3.19 -17.11 11.17
C VAL A 147 -3.75 -16.77 9.78
N ARG A 148 -5.00 -16.31 9.70
CA ARG A 148 -5.60 -15.85 8.45
C ARG A 148 -5.30 -14.40 8.14
N ASN A 149 -5.35 -13.56 9.17
CA ASN A 149 -5.15 -12.13 9.06
C ASN A 149 -4.18 -11.69 10.16
N TRP A 150 -3.26 -10.83 9.80
CA TRP A 150 -2.30 -10.26 10.71
C TRP A 150 -2.13 -8.78 10.39
N PHE A 151 -2.36 -7.94 11.37
CA PHE A 151 -2.20 -6.49 11.25
C PHE A 151 -1.32 -6.00 12.41
N GLU A 152 -0.26 -5.32 12.07
CA GLU A 152 0.61 -4.64 13.03
C GLU A 152 0.20 -3.17 13.10
N LEU A 153 -0.02 -2.68 14.31
CA LEU A 153 -0.36 -1.30 14.61
C LEU A 153 0.72 -0.73 15.53
N CYS A 154 0.91 0.60 15.48
CA CYS A 154 1.88 1.30 16.33
C CYS A 154 3.29 0.71 16.24
N ASN A 155 3.80 0.46 15.00
CA ASN A 155 5.13 -0.13 14.75
C ASN A 155 5.36 -1.50 15.42
N GLY A 156 4.32 -2.34 15.51
CA GLY A 156 4.40 -3.67 16.10
C GLY A 156 4.09 -3.76 17.61
N GLU A 157 3.80 -2.64 18.26
CA GLU A 157 3.41 -2.63 19.67
C GLU A 157 2.03 -3.25 19.90
N LEU A 158 1.13 -3.17 18.90
CA LEU A 158 -0.17 -3.80 18.92
C LEU A 158 -0.34 -4.68 17.68
N ILE A 159 -0.72 -5.94 17.91
CA ILE A 159 -0.93 -6.91 16.84
C ILE A 159 -2.39 -7.39 16.88
N LEU A 160 -3.11 -7.25 15.77
CA LEU A 160 -4.43 -7.82 15.58
C LEU A 160 -4.33 -9.09 14.74
N ILE A 161 -4.80 -10.21 15.30
CA ILE A 161 -4.71 -11.53 14.66
C ILE A 161 -6.11 -12.06 14.39
N GLY A 162 -6.38 -12.45 13.14
CA GLY A 162 -7.55 -13.22 12.77
C GLY A 162 -7.20 -14.71 12.60
N ALA A 163 -7.80 -15.58 13.41
CA ALA A 163 -7.58 -17.01 13.34
C ALA A 163 -8.91 -17.76 13.18
N LYS A 164 -8.92 -18.84 12.38
CA LYS A 164 -10.06 -19.74 12.32
C LYS A 164 -9.93 -20.80 13.40
N LEU A 165 -10.95 -20.93 14.24
CA LEU A 165 -11.04 -22.02 15.20
C LEU A 165 -11.19 -23.36 14.48
N ARG A 166 -10.55 -24.38 15.02
CA ARG A 166 -10.65 -25.77 14.57
C ARG A 166 -11.13 -26.63 15.74
N GLU A 167 -11.70 -27.79 15.47
CA GLU A 167 -12.27 -28.72 16.46
C GLU A 167 -11.36 -29.04 17.66
N LYS A 168 -10.03 -29.02 17.46
CA LYS A 168 -9.04 -29.30 18.52
C LYS A 168 -8.53 -28.06 19.26
N ALA A 169 -9.15 -26.89 19.05
CA ALA A 169 -8.71 -25.67 19.72
C ALA A 169 -9.06 -25.72 21.21
N GLN A 170 -8.06 -25.58 22.08
CA GLN A 170 -8.24 -25.68 23.54
C GLN A 170 -9.12 -24.59 24.15
N ILE A 171 -9.37 -23.51 23.38
CA ILE A 171 -10.18 -22.37 23.82
C ILE A 171 -11.68 -22.54 23.51
N LEU A 172 -12.09 -23.65 22.87
CA LEU A 172 -13.48 -23.93 22.56
C LEU A 172 -14.29 -24.27 23.81
N ASN A 173 -15.56 -23.84 23.81
CA ASN A 173 -16.54 -24.15 24.88
C ASN A 173 -16.11 -23.65 26.28
N HIS A 174 -15.23 -22.66 26.34
CA HIS A 174 -14.88 -21.93 27.55
C HIS A 174 -15.41 -20.51 27.51
N LYS A 175 -15.86 -20.01 28.67
CA LYS A 175 -16.23 -18.59 28.79
C LYS A 175 -15.02 -17.70 28.63
N LEU A 176 -15.19 -16.60 27.91
CA LEU A 176 -14.09 -15.68 27.65
C LEU A 176 -13.50 -15.07 28.92
N CYS A 177 -14.31 -14.83 29.95
CA CYS A 177 -13.84 -14.36 31.25
C CYS A 177 -12.86 -15.34 31.94
N ASP A 178 -13.06 -16.65 31.74
CA ASP A 178 -12.19 -17.66 32.34
C ASP A 178 -10.86 -17.76 31.58
N LEU A 179 -10.89 -17.64 30.27
CA LEU A 179 -9.69 -17.60 29.44
C LEU A 179 -8.82 -16.35 29.75
N THR A 180 -9.44 -15.20 29.94
CA THR A 180 -8.73 -13.96 30.26
C THR A 180 -8.09 -13.98 31.65
N ARG A 181 -8.71 -14.67 32.61
CA ARG A 181 -8.13 -14.86 33.96
C ARG A 181 -6.87 -15.73 33.97
N GLN A 182 -6.80 -16.69 33.04
CA GLN A 182 -5.65 -17.59 32.91
C GLN A 182 -4.51 -17.01 32.10
N ASN A 183 -4.80 -16.07 31.19
CA ASN A 183 -3.83 -15.56 30.24
C ASN A 183 -4.12 -14.12 29.82
N ASN A 184 -3.33 -13.17 30.27
CA ASN A 184 -3.51 -11.74 30.00
C ASN A 184 -2.81 -11.24 28.72
N TYR A 185 -2.26 -12.15 27.89
CA TYR A 185 -1.46 -11.76 26.73
C TYR A 185 -2.27 -11.38 25.48
N TYR A 186 -3.57 -11.69 25.45
CA TYR A 186 -4.42 -11.37 24.32
C TYR A 186 -5.85 -11.03 24.76
N HIS A 187 -6.53 -10.25 23.94
CA HIS A 187 -7.95 -9.92 24.09
C HIS A 187 -8.70 -10.30 22.82
N ILE A 188 -9.87 -10.93 22.96
CA ILE A 188 -10.72 -11.28 21.81
C ILE A 188 -11.63 -10.08 21.50
N ALA A 189 -11.28 -9.35 20.45
CA ALA A 189 -11.96 -8.10 20.09
C ALA A 189 -13.26 -8.36 19.30
N ALA A 190 -13.29 -9.43 18.48
CA ALA A 190 -14.47 -9.77 17.67
C ALA A 190 -14.51 -11.27 17.36
N ILE A 191 -15.71 -11.79 17.16
CA ILE A 191 -15.99 -13.18 16.71
C ILE A 191 -16.80 -13.07 15.42
N LYS A 192 -16.28 -13.62 14.31
CA LYS A 192 -17.06 -13.79 13.09
C LYS A 192 -17.61 -15.20 13.05
N ARG A 193 -18.95 -15.32 13.05
CA ARG A 193 -19.68 -16.58 12.92
C ARG A 193 -20.61 -16.48 11.72
N ASN A 194 -20.32 -17.27 10.69
CA ASN A 194 -20.99 -17.17 9.37
C ASN A 194 -20.87 -15.74 8.81
N GLU A 195 -21.99 -15.05 8.60
CA GLU A 195 -22.01 -13.66 8.09
C GLU A 195 -22.15 -12.61 9.21
N GLU A 196 -22.25 -13.05 10.47
CA GLU A 196 -22.43 -12.15 11.60
C GLU A 196 -21.12 -11.88 12.33
N THR A 197 -20.92 -10.62 12.72
CA THR A 197 -19.78 -10.18 13.56
C THR A 197 -20.29 -9.83 14.96
N ILE A 198 -19.80 -10.53 15.96
CA ILE A 198 -20.17 -10.38 17.36
C ILE A 198 -19.04 -9.68 18.09
N ILE A 199 -19.36 -8.63 18.85
CA ILE A 199 -18.45 -8.05 19.84
C ILE A 199 -18.63 -8.82 21.14
N PRO A 200 -17.69 -9.69 21.53
CA PRO A 200 -17.90 -10.64 22.61
C PRO A 200 -17.87 -9.95 23.98
N ARG A 201 -18.59 -10.56 24.90
CA ARG A 201 -18.59 -10.23 26.33
C ARG A 201 -17.98 -11.39 27.14
N GLY A 202 -17.61 -11.13 28.38
CA GLY A 202 -16.97 -12.13 29.24
C GLY A 202 -17.73 -13.44 29.40
N ASN A 203 -19.04 -13.43 29.30
CA ASN A 203 -19.90 -14.63 29.41
C ASN A 203 -20.10 -15.37 28.08
N ASP A 204 -19.65 -14.83 26.96
CA ASP A 204 -19.74 -15.48 25.67
C ASP A 204 -18.71 -16.61 25.56
N GLU A 205 -19.04 -17.59 24.72
CA GLU A 205 -18.21 -18.77 24.48
C GLU A 205 -17.78 -18.85 23.01
N LEU A 206 -16.58 -19.37 22.78
CA LEU A 206 -16.12 -19.69 21.43
C LEU A 206 -16.66 -21.06 21.05
N GLN A 207 -17.45 -21.10 19.98
CA GLN A 207 -18.05 -22.31 19.41
C GLN A 207 -17.60 -22.47 17.95
N LEU A 208 -17.67 -23.69 17.42
CA LEU A 208 -17.39 -23.98 16.00
C LEU A 208 -18.52 -23.49 15.10
#